data_6190ea1270db29b44d0b962340c23cfe
#
_entry.id   6190ea1270db29b44d0b962340c23cfe
#
_cell.length_a   1.000
_cell.length_b   1.000
_cell.length_c   1.000
_cell.angle_alpha   90.00
_cell.angle_beta   90.00
_cell.angle_gamma   90.00
#
_symmetry.space_group_name_H-M   'P 1'
#
loop_
_entity.id
_entity.type
_entity.pdbx_description
1 polymer ?
#
loop_
_entity_poly.entity_id
_entity_poly.type
_entity_poly.pdbx_seq_one_letter_code
_entity_poly.pdbx_strand_id
1 'polypeptide(L)'
;MKKKIMKKVFLTTFMMLMAVMAWAQSNPVHFTVSQKQVSDTEIDVIFKGKIAAGWHVYAPNIPADGPIPATLTTEKAEGVKAVGKLKAQGKEIKEFDQIFGMQLRYYENSVTFVQRYKITGKTYKVKGYLE
;
A
#
# COMPACT_ATOMS: atom_id res chain seq x y z
N MET A 1 -3.54 -16.00 21.65
CA MET A 1 -4.25 -16.15 20.37
C MET A 1 -4.07 -14.97 19.45
N LYS A 2 -4.26 -13.75 19.91
CA LYS A 2 -4.04 -12.55 19.07
C LYS A 2 -2.62 -12.48 18.51
N LYS A 3 -1.60 -12.79 19.30
CA LYS A 3 -0.21 -12.82 18.84
C LYS A 3 -0.02 -13.80 17.68
N LYS A 4 -0.66 -14.97 17.77
CA LYS A 4 -0.53 -16.01 16.75
C LYS A 4 -1.21 -15.59 15.45
N ILE A 5 -2.36 -14.92 15.55
CA ILE A 5 -3.11 -14.41 14.41
C ILE A 5 -2.31 -13.32 13.69
N MET A 6 -1.80 -12.35 14.45
CA MET A 6 -0.98 -11.28 13.91
C MET A 6 0.29 -11.80 13.24
N LYS A 7 0.88 -12.85 13.84
CA LYS A 7 2.04 -13.50 13.28
C LYS A 7 1.77 -14.10 11.90
N LYS A 8 0.59 -14.69 11.71
CA LYS A 8 0.18 -15.23 10.41
C LYS A 8 0.05 -14.15 9.34
N VAL A 9 -0.63 -13.05 9.67
CA VAL A 9 -0.80 -11.92 8.76
C VAL A 9 0.55 -11.32 8.42
N PHE A 10 1.37 -11.08 9.43
CA PHE A 10 2.70 -10.53 9.26
C PHE A 10 3.55 -11.41 8.33
N LEU A 11 3.53 -12.71 8.57
CA LEU A 11 4.32 -13.65 7.77
C LEU A 11 3.88 -13.63 6.31
N THR A 12 2.58 -13.65 6.04
CA THR A 12 2.06 -13.61 4.68
C THR A 12 2.45 -12.30 3.98
N THR A 13 2.28 -11.18 4.66
CA THR A 13 2.62 -9.86 4.13
C THR A 13 4.13 -9.76 3.90
N PHE A 14 4.92 -10.29 4.82
CA PHE A 14 6.36 -10.30 4.72
C PHE A 14 6.83 -11.12 3.50
N MET A 15 6.23 -12.27 3.26
CA MET A 15 6.57 -13.09 2.10
C MET A 15 6.25 -12.38 0.79
N MET A 16 5.13 -11.67 0.72
CA MET A 16 4.79 -10.86 -0.45
C MET A 16 5.81 -9.75 -0.67
N LEU A 17 6.24 -9.10 0.40
CA LEU A 17 7.26 -8.08 0.33
C LEU A 17 8.59 -8.67 -0.18
N MET A 18 8.95 -9.85 0.28
CA MET A 18 10.18 -10.52 -0.18
C MET A 18 10.14 -10.78 -1.68
N ALA A 19 9.01 -11.26 -2.19
CA ALA A 19 8.84 -11.46 -3.63
C ALA A 19 8.98 -10.15 -4.40
N VAL A 20 8.37 -9.08 -3.91
CA VAL A 20 8.47 -7.75 -4.51
C VAL A 20 9.91 -7.23 -4.42
N MET A 21 10.59 -7.48 -3.30
CA MET A 21 11.98 -7.06 -3.12
C MET A 21 12.93 -7.71 -4.12
N ALA A 22 12.69 -8.98 -4.45
CA ALA A 22 13.49 -9.66 -5.47
C ALA A 22 13.40 -8.95 -6.83
N TRP A 23 12.26 -8.38 -7.13
CA TRP A 23 12.05 -7.58 -8.35
C TRP A 23 12.57 -6.16 -8.19
N ALA A 24 12.52 -5.63 -6.96
CA ALA A 24 12.81 -4.24 -6.67
C ALA A 24 14.29 -3.88 -6.74
N GLN A 25 15.18 -4.83 -6.93
CA GLN A 25 16.61 -4.53 -7.09
C GLN A 25 16.87 -3.63 -8.30
N SER A 26 16.00 -3.70 -9.31
CA SER A 26 16.04 -2.82 -10.46
C SER A 26 14.96 -1.72 -10.40
N ASN A 27 14.22 -1.64 -9.32
CA ASN A 27 13.09 -0.74 -9.19
C ASN A 27 13.47 0.51 -8.39
N PRO A 28 13.13 1.71 -8.87
CA PRO A 28 13.47 2.96 -8.16
C PRO A 28 12.67 3.18 -6.88
N VAL A 29 11.67 2.36 -6.59
CA VAL A 29 10.85 2.51 -5.39
C VAL A 29 10.94 1.26 -4.54
N HIS A 30 11.24 1.43 -3.25
CA HIS A 30 11.36 0.34 -2.28
C HIS A 30 10.32 0.51 -1.18
N PHE A 31 9.51 -0.52 -0.96
CA PHE A 31 8.50 -0.53 0.08
C PHE A 31 8.85 -1.50 1.20
N THR A 32 8.57 -1.09 2.43
CA THR A 32 8.54 -1.98 3.59
C THR A 32 7.11 -2.08 4.08
N VAL A 33 6.70 -3.28 4.47
CA VAL A 33 5.32 -3.55 4.87
C VAL A 33 5.28 -3.85 6.36
N SER A 34 4.33 -3.23 7.04
CA SER A 34 4.06 -3.50 8.44
C SER A 34 2.56 -3.49 8.69
N GLN A 35 2.16 -3.89 9.87
CA GLN A 35 0.77 -3.81 10.26
C GLN A 35 0.66 -3.19 11.64
N LYS A 36 -0.46 -2.52 11.87
CA LYS A 36 -0.75 -1.90 13.15
C LYS A 36 -2.19 -2.22 13.53
N GLN A 37 -2.39 -2.77 14.71
CA GLN A 37 -3.73 -2.94 15.23
C GLN A 37 -4.24 -1.61 15.73
N VAL A 38 -5.35 -1.16 15.16
CA VAL A 38 -5.95 0.15 15.46
C VAL A 38 -6.98 0.02 16.58
N SER A 39 -7.68 -1.10 16.59
CA SER A 39 -8.69 -1.41 17.60
C SER A 39 -8.82 -2.93 17.72
N ASP A 40 -9.74 -3.40 18.55
CA ASP A 40 -10.02 -4.84 18.67
C ASP A 40 -10.52 -5.45 17.36
N THR A 41 -11.06 -4.64 16.46
CA THR A 41 -11.72 -5.12 15.25
C THR A 41 -11.09 -4.60 13.97
N GLU A 42 -10.06 -3.75 14.06
CA GLU A 42 -9.47 -3.15 12.86
C GLU A 42 -7.95 -3.16 12.88
N ILE A 43 -7.36 -3.37 11.72
CA ILE A 43 -5.93 -3.30 11.50
C ILE A 43 -5.64 -2.39 10.31
N ASP A 44 -4.46 -1.78 10.32
CA ASP A 44 -3.92 -1.08 9.17
C ASP A 44 -2.73 -1.85 8.62
N VAL A 45 -2.72 -2.04 7.31
CA VAL A 45 -1.55 -2.54 6.58
C VAL A 45 -0.84 -1.31 6.01
N ILE A 46 0.42 -1.16 6.34
CA ILE A 46 1.19 0.06 6.09
C ILE A 46 2.35 -0.26 5.15
N PHE A 47 2.41 0.48 4.04
CA PHE A 47 3.48 0.36 3.05
C PHE A 47 4.30 1.64 3.07
N LYS A 48 5.49 1.58 3.63
CA LYS A 48 6.42 2.71 3.62
C LYS A 48 7.34 2.61 2.43
N GLY A 49 7.30 3.61 1.57
CA GLY A 49 8.08 3.64 0.35
C GLY A 49 9.19 4.68 0.37
N LYS A 50 10.35 4.28 -0.13
CA LYS A 50 11.45 5.18 -0.46
C LYS A 50 11.54 5.29 -1.97
N ILE A 51 11.57 6.52 -2.46
CA ILE A 51 11.57 6.81 -3.90
C ILE A 51 12.93 7.37 -4.28
N ALA A 52 13.56 6.77 -5.28
CA ALA A 52 14.87 7.22 -5.77
C ALA A 52 14.77 8.63 -6.35
N ALA A 53 15.87 9.37 -6.28
CA ALA A 53 15.94 10.73 -6.80
C ALA A 53 15.54 10.78 -8.29
N GLY A 54 14.70 11.75 -8.65
CA GLY A 54 14.22 11.90 -10.01
C GLY A 54 13.00 11.07 -10.36
N TRP A 55 12.56 10.21 -9.45
CA TRP A 55 11.37 9.39 -9.63
C TRP A 55 10.22 9.89 -8.75
N HIS A 56 9.01 9.50 -9.10
CA HIS A 56 7.83 9.85 -8.30
C HIS A 56 6.79 8.72 -8.37
N VAL A 57 5.89 8.73 -7.40
CA VAL A 57 4.79 7.78 -7.28
C VAL A 57 3.49 8.56 -7.29
N TYR A 58 2.57 8.18 -8.15
CA TYR A 58 1.28 8.86 -8.24
C TYR A 58 0.37 8.49 -7.08
N ALA A 59 -0.50 9.43 -6.72
CA ALA A 59 -1.49 9.23 -5.67
C ALA A 59 -2.53 8.17 -6.09
N PRO A 60 -3.21 7.53 -5.12
CA PRO A 60 -4.18 6.47 -5.45
C PRO A 60 -5.41 6.97 -6.21
N ASN A 61 -5.87 8.18 -5.96
CA ASN A 61 -7.14 8.68 -6.48
C ASN A 61 -6.95 9.76 -7.53
N ILE A 62 -6.28 9.44 -8.60
CA ILE A 62 -6.12 10.35 -9.74
C ILE A 62 -7.09 9.96 -10.87
N PRO A 63 -7.40 10.88 -11.82
CA PRO A 63 -8.34 10.58 -12.89
C PRO A 63 -7.92 9.38 -13.75
N ALA A 64 -8.90 8.63 -14.23
CA ALA A 64 -8.68 7.42 -15.00
C ALA A 64 -7.97 7.66 -16.33
N ASP A 65 -8.09 8.86 -16.89
CA ASP A 65 -7.45 9.23 -18.16
C ASP A 65 -5.98 9.61 -18.00
N GLY A 66 -5.49 9.63 -16.78
CA GLY A 66 -4.11 9.99 -16.46
C GLY A 66 -3.19 8.78 -16.38
N PRO A 67 -2.04 8.94 -15.73
CA PRO A 67 -1.13 7.83 -15.47
C PRO A 67 -1.77 6.81 -14.52
N ILE A 68 -1.11 5.67 -14.39
CA ILE A 68 -1.61 4.60 -13.53
C ILE A 68 -1.49 5.03 -12.06
N PRO A 69 -2.59 5.08 -11.30
CA PRO A 69 -2.54 5.44 -9.88
C PRO A 69 -1.94 4.30 -9.05
N ALA A 70 -1.48 4.63 -7.83
CA ALA A 70 -1.09 3.61 -6.87
C ALA A 70 -2.31 2.75 -6.54
N THR A 71 -2.16 1.44 -6.65
CA THR A 71 -3.26 0.49 -6.50
C THR A 71 -2.83 -0.68 -5.63
N LEU A 72 -3.65 -1.01 -4.65
CA LEU A 72 -3.48 -2.22 -3.84
C LEU A 72 -4.42 -3.29 -4.37
N THR A 73 -3.85 -4.41 -4.78
CA THR A 73 -4.63 -5.57 -5.21
C THR A 73 -4.63 -6.60 -4.09
N THR A 74 -5.79 -6.92 -3.56
CA THR A 74 -5.95 -7.97 -2.57
C THR A 74 -6.32 -9.25 -3.29
N GLU A 75 -5.39 -10.20 -3.31
CA GLU A 75 -5.61 -11.48 -3.96
C GLU A 75 -6.43 -12.43 -3.09
N LYS A 76 -6.22 -12.38 -1.78
CA LYS A 76 -6.89 -13.24 -0.83
C LYS A 76 -7.08 -12.52 0.48
N ALA A 77 -8.30 -12.55 1.00
CA ALA A 77 -8.61 -12.00 2.31
C ALA A 77 -9.48 -13.00 3.05
N GLU A 78 -8.98 -13.52 4.17
CA GLU A 78 -9.69 -14.45 5.03
C GLU A 78 -9.82 -13.84 6.42
N GLY A 79 -11.04 -13.81 6.95
CA GLY A 79 -11.29 -13.25 8.28
C GLY A 79 -11.07 -11.75 8.38
N VAL A 80 -10.93 -11.06 7.27
CA VAL A 80 -10.83 -9.60 7.21
C VAL A 80 -11.54 -9.09 5.97
N LYS A 81 -11.93 -7.83 6.03
CA LYS A 81 -12.56 -7.14 4.91
C LYS A 81 -11.97 -5.74 4.80
N ALA A 82 -11.62 -5.33 3.59
CA ALA A 82 -11.09 -3.99 3.36
C ALA A 82 -12.15 -2.93 3.70
N VAL A 83 -11.73 -1.88 4.37
CA VAL A 83 -12.59 -0.77 4.78
C VAL A 83 -12.02 0.52 4.19
N GLY A 84 -12.81 1.14 3.33
CA GLY A 84 -12.40 2.39 2.71
C GLY A 84 -11.37 2.18 1.62
N LYS A 85 -10.85 3.29 1.14
CA LYS A 85 -9.87 3.30 0.04
C LYS A 85 -8.46 3.31 0.57
N LEU A 86 -7.53 2.91 -0.28
CA LEU A 86 -6.10 3.07 -0.02
C LEU A 86 -5.80 4.56 0.19
N LYS A 87 -5.14 4.89 1.28
CA LYS A 87 -4.78 6.26 1.63
C LYS A 87 -3.29 6.45 1.48
N ALA A 88 -2.90 7.65 1.06
CA ALA A 88 -1.50 8.03 0.96
C ALA A 88 -1.20 9.11 2.00
N GLN A 89 -0.04 8.99 2.62
CA GLN A 89 0.49 9.95 3.59
C GLN A 89 1.86 10.40 3.14
N GLY A 90 2.13 11.70 3.25
CA GLY A 90 3.38 12.28 2.86
C GLY A 90 3.19 13.67 2.28
N LYS A 91 4.26 14.21 1.72
CA LYS A 91 4.21 15.53 1.10
C LYS A 91 3.70 15.40 -0.33
N GLU A 92 2.43 15.66 -0.52
CA GLU A 92 1.79 15.60 -1.83
C GLU A 92 2.22 16.78 -2.70
N ILE A 93 2.59 16.51 -3.94
CA ILE A 93 2.89 17.52 -4.94
C ILE A 93 1.75 17.53 -5.94
N LYS A 94 1.21 18.72 -6.18
CA LYS A 94 0.17 18.95 -7.18
C LYS A 94 0.78 19.72 -8.34
N GLU A 95 0.64 19.18 -9.53
CA GLU A 95 1.22 19.82 -10.71
C GLU A 95 0.37 19.52 -11.94
N PHE A 96 0.21 20.53 -12.79
CA PHE A 96 -0.47 20.34 -14.07
C PHE A 96 0.48 19.64 -15.04
N ASP A 97 0.04 18.53 -15.59
CA ASP A 97 0.81 17.74 -16.55
C ASP A 97 0.30 18.04 -17.96
N GLN A 98 1.19 18.53 -18.81
CA GLN A 98 0.84 18.91 -20.17
C GLN A 98 0.60 17.71 -21.07
N ILE A 99 1.24 16.58 -20.78
CA ILE A 99 1.08 15.35 -21.55
C ILE A 99 -0.32 14.78 -21.36
N PHE A 100 -0.75 14.69 -20.10
CA PHE A 100 -2.08 14.18 -19.77
C PHE A 100 -3.17 15.26 -19.80
N GLY A 101 -2.77 16.54 -19.82
CA GLY A 101 -3.72 17.65 -19.87
C GLY A 101 -4.54 17.78 -18.60
N MET A 102 -4.01 17.41 -17.44
CA MET A 102 -4.73 17.44 -16.18
C MET A 102 -3.80 17.70 -15.02
N GLN A 103 -4.38 18.11 -13.90
CA GLN A 103 -3.63 18.26 -12.66
C GLN A 103 -3.41 16.89 -12.04
N LEU A 104 -2.15 16.57 -11.75
CA LEU A 104 -1.78 15.31 -11.14
C LEU A 104 -1.28 15.53 -9.72
N ARG A 105 -1.39 14.48 -8.91
CA ARG A 105 -0.87 14.46 -7.54
C ARG A 105 0.10 13.29 -7.42
N TYR A 106 1.26 13.57 -6.85
CA TYR A 106 2.30 12.56 -6.73
C TYR A 106 3.21 12.85 -5.55
N TYR A 107 4.10 11.89 -5.29
CA TYR A 107 5.04 11.95 -4.17
C TYR A 107 6.45 11.71 -4.68
N GLU A 108 7.39 12.43 -4.08
CA GLU A 108 8.83 12.26 -4.29
C GLU A 108 9.48 11.96 -2.95
N ASN A 109 10.64 11.32 -2.98
CA ASN A 109 11.46 10.95 -1.82
C ASN A 109 10.85 9.85 -0.96
N SER A 110 9.64 10.01 -0.48
CA SER A 110 8.96 9.00 0.33
C SER A 110 7.45 9.15 0.27
N VAL A 111 6.76 8.04 0.50
CA VAL A 111 5.31 8.01 0.61
C VAL A 111 4.94 6.80 1.48
N THR A 112 3.86 6.94 2.24
CA THR A 112 3.31 5.83 3.02
C THR A 112 1.88 5.58 2.55
N PHE A 113 1.60 4.35 2.13
CA PHE A 113 0.24 3.94 1.80
C PHE A 113 -0.33 3.11 2.94
N VAL A 114 -1.60 3.32 3.25
CA VAL A 114 -2.28 2.64 4.35
C VAL A 114 -3.62 2.11 3.85
N GLN A 115 -3.85 0.83 4.08
CA GLN A 115 -5.14 0.21 3.84
C GLN A 115 -5.69 -0.34 5.14
N ARG A 116 -6.92 0.05 5.47
CA ARG A 116 -7.60 -0.44 6.66
C ARG A 116 -8.40 -1.70 6.34
N TYR A 117 -8.36 -2.64 7.28
CA TYR A 117 -9.15 -3.86 7.23
C TYR A 117 -9.90 -4.06 8.53
N LYS A 118 -11.12 -4.55 8.41
CA LYS A 118 -11.93 -4.95 9.56
C LYS A 118 -11.74 -6.46 9.77
N ILE A 119 -11.48 -6.84 11.01
CA ILE A 119 -11.37 -8.26 11.39
C ILE A 119 -12.76 -8.83 11.54
N THR A 120 -13.07 -9.87 10.79
CA THR A 120 -14.40 -10.50 10.79
C THR A 120 -14.36 -11.93 11.30
N GLY A 121 -13.16 -12.49 11.52
CA GLY A 121 -13.01 -13.87 11.99
C GLY A 121 -12.05 -13.98 13.16
N LYS A 122 -12.00 -15.15 13.77
CA LYS A 122 -11.07 -15.44 14.86
C LYS A 122 -9.61 -15.44 14.39
N THR A 123 -9.40 -15.89 13.18
CA THR A 123 -8.10 -15.84 12.51
C THR A 123 -8.26 -15.07 11.21
N TYR A 124 -7.20 -14.43 10.77
CA TYR A 124 -7.26 -13.66 9.54
C TYR A 124 -5.95 -13.72 8.76
N LYS A 125 -6.08 -13.55 7.46
CA LYS A 125 -4.96 -13.60 6.53
C LYS A 125 -5.26 -12.69 5.35
N VAL A 126 -4.29 -11.89 4.97
CA VAL A 126 -4.38 -11.02 3.79
C VAL A 126 -3.17 -11.30 2.91
N LYS A 127 -3.43 -11.47 1.62
CA LYS A 127 -2.42 -11.62 0.61
C LYS A 127 -2.72 -10.65 -0.53
N GLY A 128 -1.73 -9.89 -0.95
CA GLY A 128 -1.91 -8.93 -2.02
C GLY A 128 -0.62 -8.24 -2.37
N TYR A 129 -0.72 -7.23 -3.23
CA TYR A 129 0.44 -6.46 -3.66
C TYR A 129 0.05 -5.02 -4.01
N LEU A 130 1.04 -4.15 -3.94
CA LEU A 130 0.92 -2.73 -4.28
C LEU A 130 1.60 -2.49 -5.63
N GLU A 131 0.89 -1.79 -6.53
CA GLU A 131 1.42 -1.37 -7.82
C GLU A 131 1.53 0.14 -7.90
#